data_5e8297346a0bfa8bff8a1ada1a21265e
#
_entry.id   5e8297346a0bfa8bff8a1ada1a21265e
#
_cell.length_a   1.000
_cell.length_b   1.000
_cell.length_c   1.000
_cell.angle_alpha   90.00
_cell.angle_beta   90.00
_cell.angle_gamma   90.00
#
_symmetry.space_group_name_H-M   'P 1'
#
loop_
_entity.id
_entity.type
_entity.pdbx_description
1 polymer ?
#
loop_
_entity_poly.entity_id
_entity_poly.type
_entity_poly.pdbx_seq_one_letter_code
_entity_poly.pdbx_strand_id
1 'polypeptide(L)'
;MMLENTSIERIKEIRGRQERFFRSGATLDVKWRLERLKAFEAAVRKWERPLCEALWTDLHKSYEEAYLTEVSILLGEIRGHIHNIRKWSRPQRKATPLKMFPSRSRIISEPLGTALIISPWNYPVQLLLTPLVGAISSGCTAVLKPSPYVPNVSKVTQQMIEDTFSDEYVAVVQGNREVNSALLEERWDLIFFTGSPALGRIVMGAAAKNLTPVVLELGGKSPCIVDKDADIKVAAKRIAWGKSLNAGQTCIAPDYLMLHEDIKDEFIKELEINFKALLGDNPQETEYFVRIVNDKAFERLQGYLKDGRIAFGGHTDRGDRYFEPTVLDGVSPDAPVMREEIFGPIFPVQTFKDIDEVISFVTSREKPLALYYFGSQGDHVLRHTSSGGACINDTIM
;
A
#
# COMPACT_ATOMS: atom_id res chain seq x y z
N MET A 1 0.64 -5.29 -23.43
CA MET A 1 -0.38 -6.32 -23.78
C MET A 1 -1.49 -6.21 -22.75
N MET A 2 -2.75 -6.01 -23.15
CA MET A 2 -3.86 -6.01 -22.19
C MET A 2 -4.14 -7.46 -21.77
N LEU A 3 -4.30 -7.71 -20.46
CA LEU A 3 -4.72 -9.01 -19.97
C LEU A 3 -6.16 -9.30 -20.39
N GLU A 4 -6.44 -10.55 -20.75
CA GLU A 4 -7.79 -10.99 -21.07
C GLU A 4 -8.66 -10.99 -19.80
N ASN A 5 -9.88 -10.51 -19.90
CA ASN A 5 -10.84 -10.53 -18.81
C ASN A 5 -11.27 -11.96 -18.49
N THR A 6 -11.20 -12.35 -17.23
CA THR A 6 -11.84 -13.57 -16.75
C THR A 6 -13.36 -13.44 -16.95
N SER A 7 -14.00 -14.44 -17.55
CA SER A 7 -15.44 -14.38 -17.80
C SER A 7 -16.26 -14.43 -16.51
N ILE A 8 -17.46 -13.86 -16.55
CA ILE A 8 -18.38 -13.82 -15.38
C ILE A 8 -18.74 -15.25 -14.95
N GLU A 9 -18.93 -16.15 -15.91
CA GLU A 9 -19.22 -17.57 -15.65
C GLU A 9 -18.08 -18.22 -14.89
N ARG A 10 -16.84 -17.92 -15.28
CA ARG A 10 -15.64 -18.44 -14.59
C ARG A 10 -15.51 -17.89 -13.18
N ILE A 11 -15.84 -16.62 -12.95
CA ILE A 11 -15.86 -16.02 -11.61
C ILE A 11 -16.84 -16.75 -10.70
N LYS A 12 -18.05 -17.00 -11.18
CA LYS A 12 -19.09 -17.75 -10.43
C LYS A 12 -18.66 -19.19 -10.16
N GLU A 13 -18.06 -19.85 -11.13
CA GLU A 13 -17.52 -21.21 -10.98
C GLU A 13 -16.46 -21.26 -9.87
N ILE A 14 -15.45 -20.37 -9.93
CA ILE A 14 -14.39 -20.25 -8.91
C ILE A 14 -15.01 -20.04 -7.53
N ARG A 15 -15.91 -19.05 -7.41
CA ARG A 15 -16.58 -18.74 -6.15
C ARG A 15 -17.31 -19.96 -5.57
N GLY A 16 -18.06 -20.66 -6.41
CA GLY A 16 -18.79 -21.88 -5.99
C GLY A 16 -17.86 -23.06 -5.60
N ARG A 17 -16.74 -23.24 -6.29
CA ARG A 17 -15.72 -24.24 -5.94
C ARG A 17 -15.05 -23.93 -4.61
N GLN A 18 -14.66 -22.68 -4.39
CA GLN A 18 -14.03 -22.24 -3.14
C GLN A 18 -14.97 -22.35 -1.94
N GLU A 19 -16.25 -22.06 -2.11
CA GLU A 19 -17.24 -22.24 -1.05
C GLU A 19 -17.37 -23.73 -0.68
N ARG A 20 -17.47 -24.63 -1.66
CA ARG A 20 -17.52 -26.08 -1.39
C ARG A 20 -16.26 -26.58 -0.70
N PHE A 21 -15.08 -26.12 -1.16
CA PHE A 21 -13.82 -26.51 -0.55
C PHE A 21 -13.71 -26.03 0.89
N PHE A 22 -14.09 -24.77 1.16
CA PHE A 22 -14.14 -24.24 2.51
C PHE A 22 -15.10 -25.06 3.41
N ARG A 23 -16.31 -25.32 2.94
CA ARG A 23 -17.32 -26.10 3.68
C ARG A 23 -16.91 -27.56 3.93
N SER A 24 -15.97 -28.12 3.19
CA SER A 24 -15.42 -29.45 3.45
C SER A 24 -14.61 -29.52 4.75
N GLY A 25 -14.22 -28.38 5.30
CA GLY A 25 -13.39 -28.29 6.51
C GLY A 25 -11.89 -28.55 6.27
N ALA A 26 -11.46 -28.74 5.01
CA ALA A 26 -10.06 -29.03 4.67
C ALA A 26 -9.07 -27.96 5.20
N THR A 27 -9.51 -26.71 5.31
CA THR A 27 -8.70 -25.58 5.77
C THR A 27 -8.64 -25.42 7.30
N LEU A 28 -9.39 -26.20 8.07
CA LEU A 28 -9.47 -26.08 9.53
C LEU A 28 -8.21 -26.56 10.25
N ASP A 29 -7.54 -27.58 9.72
CA ASP A 29 -6.34 -28.12 10.33
C ASP A 29 -5.16 -27.12 10.27
N VAL A 30 -4.64 -26.77 11.44
CA VAL A 30 -3.50 -25.86 11.58
C VAL A 30 -2.22 -26.41 10.93
N LYS A 31 -2.03 -27.74 10.96
CA LYS A 31 -0.87 -28.38 10.32
C LYS A 31 -0.95 -28.23 8.81
N TRP A 32 -2.13 -28.45 8.23
CA TRP A 32 -2.37 -28.24 6.80
C TRP A 32 -2.10 -26.79 6.37
N ARG A 33 -2.62 -25.80 7.12
CA ARG A 33 -2.35 -24.36 6.85
C ARG A 33 -0.86 -24.02 6.93
N LEU A 34 -0.14 -24.59 7.90
CA LEU A 34 1.31 -24.41 8.04
C LEU A 34 2.07 -24.97 6.83
N GLU A 35 1.64 -26.13 6.30
CA GLU A 35 2.23 -26.71 5.08
C GLU A 35 1.95 -25.79 3.85
N ARG A 36 0.76 -25.19 3.75
CA ARG A 36 0.44 -24.22 2.68
C ARG A 36 1.28 -22.97 2.78
N LEU A 37 1.49 -22.40 3.97
CA LEU A 37 2.38 -21.24 4.18
C LEU A 37 3.83 -21.56 3.78
N LYS A 38 4.34 -22.75 4.12
CA LYS A 38 5.69 -23.17 3.69
C LYS A 38 5.80 -23.35 2.19
N ALA A 39 4.79 -23.94 1.55
CA ALA A 39 4.73 -24.05 0.10
C ALA A 39 4.71 -22.65 -0.56
N PHE A 40 3.98 -21.70 0.03
CA PHE A 40 3.95 -20.33 -0.45
C PHE A 40 5.30 -19.61 -0.29
N GLU A 41 6.00 -19.78 0.86
CA GLU A 41 7.37 -19.26 1.02
C GLU A 41 8.31 -19.80 -0.06
N ALA A 42 8.25 -21.10 -0.32
CA ALA A 42 9.08 -21.73 -1.35
C ALA A 42 8.74 -21.21 -2.76
N ALA A 43 7.45 -20.99 -3.05
CA ALA A 43 7.00 -20.41 -4.32
C ALA A 43 7.52 -18.97 -4.49
N VAL A 44 7.38 -18.11 -3.49
CA VAL A 44 7.87 -16.73 -3.56
C VAL A 44 9.38 -16.70 -3.84
N ARG A 45 10.17 -17.57 -3.21
CA ARG A 45 11.61 -17.68 -3.47
C ARG A 45 11.92 -18.18 -4.89
N LYS A 46 11.16 -19.17 -5.38
CA LYS A 46 11.30 -19.69 -6.76
C LYS A 46 11.00 -18.63 -7.80
N TRP A 47 9.99 -17.80 -7.55
CA TRP A 47 9.47 -16.79 -8.47
C TRP A 47 10.00 -15.37 -8.23
N GLU A 48 10.93 -15.18 -7.28
CA GLU A 48 11.52 -13.88 -6.94
C GLU A 48 12.04 -13.13 -8.16
N ARG A 49 12.90 -13.75 -8.96
CA ARG A 49 13.50 -13.13 -10.13
C ARG A 49 12.45 -12.80 -11.21
N PRO A 50 11.57 -13.71 -11.62
CA PRO A 50 10.49 -13.39 -12.54
C PRO A 50 9.57 -12.25 -12.06
N LEU A 51 9.26 -12.15 -10.75
CA LEU A 51 8.48 -11.06 -10.18
C LEU A 51 9.23 -9.72 -10.29
N CYS A 52 10.51 -9.67 -9.94
CA CYS A 52 11.33 -8.46 -10.06
C CYS A 52 11.49 -8.00 -11.52
N GLU A 53 11.69 -8.92 -12.46
CA GLU A 53 11.76 -8.62 -13.90
C GLU A 53 10.43 -8.07 -14.45
N ALA A 54 9.30 -8.58 -13.95
CA ALA A 54 7.97 -8.05 -14.29
C ALA A 54 7.74 -6.65 -13.70
N LEU A 55 8.20 -6.39 -12.47
CA LEU A 55 8.15 -5.06 -11.83
C LEU A 55 9.01 -4.04 -12.58
N TRP A 56 10.17 -4.45 -13.07
CA TRP A 56 10.97 -3.61 -13.96
C TRP A 56 10.22 -3.28 -15.25
N THR A 57 9.62 -4.28 -15.88
CA THR A 57 8.92 -4.12 -17.16
C THR A 57 7.70 -3.19 -17.04
N ASP A 58 6.93 -3.30 -15.95
CA ASP A 58 5.70 -2.52 -15.78
C ASP A 58 5.94 -1.14 -15.18
N LEU A 59 6.90 -1.00 -14.25
CA LEU A 59 7.10 0.21 -13.43
C LEU A 59 8.51 0.79 -13.51
N HIS A 60 9.45 0.12 -14.18
CA HIS A 60 10.88 0.46 -14.11
C HIS A 60 11.41 0.44 -12.68
N LYS A 61 10.91 -0.50 -11.86
CA LYS A 61 11.35 -0.68 -10.48
C LYS A 61 12.59 -1.59 -10.47
N SER A 62 13.73 -1.09 -9.94
CA SER A 62 14.98 -1.85 -9.88
C SER A 62 14.83 -3.14 -9.07
N TYR A 63 15.74 -4.11 -9.28
CA TYR A 63 15.73 -5.35 -8.52
C TYR A 63 15.82 -5.09 -7.00
N GLU A 64 16.71 -4.18 -6.59
CA GLU A 64 16.93 -3.81 -5.20
C GLU A 64 15.68 -3.22 -4.56
N GLU A 65 15.01 -2.28 -5.24
CA GLU A 65 13.77 -1.69 -4.73
C GLU A 65 12.63 -2.71 -4.73
N ALA A 66 12.48 -3.52 -5.78
CA ALA A 66 11.49 -4.58 -5.87
C ALA A 66 11.66 -5.62 -4.75
N TYR A 67 12.91 -6.04 -4.49
CA TYR A 67 13.20 -6.96 -3.40
C TYR A 67 12.92 -6.32 -2.03
N LEU A 68 13.45 -5.11 -1.80
CA LEU A 68 13.30 -4.39 -0.53
C LEU A 68 11.84 -4.14 -0.16
N THR A 69 11.06 -3.60 -1.11
CA THR A 69 9.73 -3.07 -0.83
C THR A 69 8.59 -4.06 -1.06
N GLU A 70 8.84 -5.17 -1.75
CA GLU A 70 7.80 -6.15 -2.07
C GLU A 70 8.16 -7.58 -1.61
N VAL A 71 9.22 -8.17 -2.17
CA VAL A 71 9.53 -9.59 -1.92
C VAL A 71 9.97 -9.84 -0.48
N SER A 72 10.88 -9.01 0.07
CA SER A 72 11.40 -9.19 1.42
C SER A 72 10.32 -9.02 2.49
N ILE A 73 9.41 -8.06 2.30
CA ILE A 73 8.28 -7.81 3.19
C ILE A 73 7.34 -9.01 3.19
N LEU A 74 6.99 -9.51 2.00
CA LEU A 74 6.13 -10.70 1.87
C LEU A 74 6.77 -11.94 2.54
N LEU A 75 8.06 -12.17 2.32
CA LEU A 75 8.78 -13.28 2.97
C LEU A 75 8.83 -13.12 4.49
N GLY A 76 8.98 -11.90 4.98
CA GLY A 76 8.93 -11.56 6.40
C GLY A 76 7.59 -11.91 7.02
N GLU A 77 6.50 -11.52 6.36
CA GLU A 77 5.12 -11.79 6.78
C GLU A 77 4.83 -13.30 6.81
N ILE A 78 5.18 -14.04 5.73
CA ILE A 78 4.99 -15.49 5.69
C ILE A 78 5.71 -16.17 6.87
N ARG A 79 6.96 -15.79 7.15
CA ARG A 79 7.72 -16.36 8.27
C ARG A 79 7.12 -16.02 9.63
N GLY A 80 6.63 -14.77 9.79
CA GLY A 80 5.92 -14.34 10.98
C GLY A 80 4.70 -15.22 11.25
N HIS A 81 3.91 -15.53 10.21
CA HIS A 81 2.75 -16.42 10.29
C HIS A 81 3.14 -17.88 10.55
N ILE A 82 4.15 -18.42 9.87
CA ILE A 82 4.68 -19.77 10.13
C ILE A 82 5.07 -19.93 11.60
N HIS A 83 5.73 -18.93 12.17
CA HIS A 83 6.17 -18.99 13.56
C HIS A 83 5.00 -18.93 14.57
N ASN A 84 3.99 -18.12 14.29
CA ASN A 84 2.96 -17.76 15.27
C ASN A 84 1.62 -18.52 15.11
N ILE A 85 1.31 -19.10 13.94
CA ILE A 85 0.00 -19.67 13.62
C ILE A 85 -0.51 -20.66 14.68
N ARG A 86 0.36 -21.51 15.21
CA ARG A 86 0.00 -22.49 16.26
C ARG A 86 -0.44 -21.81 17.55
N LYS A 87 0.19 -20.68 17.90
CA LYS A 87 -0.15 -19.89 19.09
C LYS A 87 -1.47 -19.17 18.88
N TRP A 88 -1.65 -18.52 17.74
CA TRP A 88 -2.87 -17.75 17.42
C TRP A 88 -4.11 -18.63 17.29
N SER A 89 -3.98 -19.86 16.82
CA SER A 89 -5.09 -20.79 16.64
C SER A 89 -5.52 -21.52 17.92
N ARG A 90 -4.81 -21.33 19.06
CA ARG A 90 -5.18 -22.01 20.31
C ARG A 90 -6.40 -21.37 20.95
N PRO A 91 -7.36 -22.20 21.45
CA PRO A 91 -8.45 -21.67 22.25
C PRO A 91 -7.95 -20.92 23.48
N GLN A 92 -8.47 -19.72 23.71
CA GLN A 92 -8.13 -18.88 24.86
C GLN A 92 -9.14 -19.13 25.99
N ARG A 93 -8.66 -19.56 27.17
CA ARG A 93 -9.50 -19.65 28.36
C ARG A 93 -9.88 -18.25 28.83
N LYS A 94 -11.13 -18.07 29.25
CA LYS A 94 -11.65 -16.84 29.84
C LYS A 94 -12.23 -17.14 31.23
N ALA A 95 -12.26 -16.13 32.10
CA ALA A 95 -12.91 -16.23 33.39
C ALA A 95 -14.38 -16.53 33.19
N THR A 96 -14.89 -17.56 33.88
CA THR A 96 -16.32 -17.90 33.90
C THR A 96 -16.92 -17.34 35.18
N PRO A 97 -18.03 -16.56 35.10
CA PRO A 97 -18.72 -16.06 36.30
C PRO A 97 -19.09 -17.22 37.23
N LEU A 98 -18.90 -17.02 38.55
CA LEU A 98 -19.15 -18.06 39.57
C LEU A 98 -20.56 -18.64 39.51
N LYS A 99 -21.56 -17.81 39.17
CA LYS A 99 -22.98 -18.24 38.99
C LYS A 99 -23.17 -19.27 37.88
N MET A 100 -22.19 -19.46 37.00
CA MET A 100 -22.22 -20.45 35.91
C MET A 100 -21.40 -21.70 36.25
N PHE A 101 -20.92 -21.85 37.47
CA PHE A 101 -20.22 -23.06 37.89
C PHE A 101 -21.11 -24.31 37.69
N PRO A 102 -20.58 -25.42 37.16
CA PRO A 102 -19.17 -25.78 36.85
C PRO A 102 -18.77 -25.54 35.37
N SER A 103 -19.38 -24.59 34.66
CA SER A 103 -19.11 -24.27 33.25
C SER A 103 -17.68 -23.73 33.04
N ARG A 104 -17.20 -23.80 31.79
CA ARG A 104 -15.91 -23.26 31.35
C ARG A 104 -16.08 -22.38 30.12
N SER A 105 -15.48 -21.18 30.14
CA SER A 105 -15.55 -20.21 29.05
C SER A 105 -14.25 -20.20 28.26
N ARG A 106 -14.33 -20.14 26.93
CA ARG A 106 -13.18 -19.98 26.03
C ARG A 106 -13.59 -19.23 24.76
N ILE A 107 -12.59 -18.56 24.16
CA ILE A 107 -12.70 -17.97 22.83
C ILE A 107 -12.01 -18.91 21.85
N ILE A 108 -12.67 -19.27 20.77
CA ILE A 108 -12.14 -20.08 19.67
C ILE A 108 -12.13 -19.19 18.43
N SER A 109 -10.98 -19.09 17.75
CA SER A 109 -10.86 -18.39 16.47
C SER A 109 -11.30 -19.32 15.35
N GLU A 110 -12.17 -18.84 14.48
CA GLU A 110 -12.68 -19.56 13.32
C GLU A 110 -12.37 -18.79 12.03
N PRO A 111 -12.12 -19.46 10.88
CA PRO A 111 -11.98 -18.79 9.60
C PRO A 111 -13.31 -18.17 9.18
N LEU A 112 -13.25 -16.99 8.54
CA LEU A 112 -14.44 -16.27 8.06
C LEU A 112 -15.12 -17.00 6.89
N GLY A 113 -14.34 -17.58 5.98
CA GLY A 113 -14.86 -18.22 4.78
C GLY A 113 -14.05 -17.95 3.54
N THR A 114 -14.68 -17.44 2.49
CA THR A 114 -14.05 -17.08 1.23
C THR A 114 -13.74 -15.60 1.19
N ALA A 115 -12.46 -15.24 1.00
CA ALA A 115 -12.00 -13.87 0.95
C ALA A 115 -11.81 -13.40 -0.49
N LEU A 116 -12.20 -12.16 -0.78
CA LEU A 116 -11.82 -11.43 -1.99
C LEU A 116 -10.72 -10.42 -1.64
N ILE A 117 -9.58 -10.48 -2.34
CA ILE A 117 -8.45 -9.58 -2.15
C ILE A 117 -8.24 -8.79 -3.45
N ILE A 118 -8.46 -7.47 -3.41
CA ILE A 118 -8.28 -6.56 -4.55
C ILE A 118 -7.12 -5.63 -4.25
N SER A 119 -6.09 -5.65 -5.11
CA SER A 119 -4.87 -4.86 -4.89
C SER A 119 -4.68 -3.77 -5.95
N PRO A 120 -3.94 -2.71 -5.59
CA PRO A 120 -3.51 -1.65 -6.50
C PRO A 120 -2.30 -2.08 -7.32
N TRP A 121 -1.74 -1.12 -8.05
CA TRP A 121 -0.65 -1.31 -9.00
C TRP A 121 0.72 -0.86 -8.47
N ASN A 122 0.79 -0.10 -7.39
CA ASN A 122 2.02 0.57 -6.94
C ASN A 122 3.00 -0.37 -6.21
N TYR A 123 2.48 -1.30 -5.42
CA TYR A 123 3.22 -2.43 -4.82
C TYR A 123 2.42 -3.71 -5.07
N PRO A 124 2.35 -4.16 -6.34
CA PRO A 124 1.37 -5.16 -6.77
C PRO A 124 1.62 -6.55 -6.21
N VAL A 125 2.87 -6.88 -5.89
CA VAL A 125 3.23 -8.18 -5.29
C VAL A 125 2.90 -8.15 -3.80
N GLN A 126 3.41 -7.18 -3.08
CA GLN A 126 3.26 -7.08 -1.63
C GLN A 126 1.79 -6.87 -1.22
N LEU A 127 1.10 -5.89 -1.83
CA LEU A 127 -0.27 -5.54 -1.43
C LEU A 127 -1.33 -6.56 -1.87
N LEU A 128 -1.00 -7.46 -2.81
CA LEU A 128 -1.87 -8.60 -3.16
C LEU A 128 -1.60 -9.81 -2.27
N LEU A 129 -0.34 -10.13 -2.03
CA LEU A 129 0.07 -11.40 -1.47
C LEU A 129 0.22 -11.38 0.06
N THR A 130 0.49 -10.22 0.67
CA THR A 130 0.50 -10.10 2.14
C THR A 130 -0.89 -10.37 2.76
N PRO A 131 -2.01 -9.82 2.25
CA PRO A 131 -3.34 -10.22 2.72
C PRO A 131 -3.64 -11.72 2.48
N LEU A 132 -3.10 -12.31 1.40
CA LEU A 132 -3.23 -13.76 1.16
C LEU A 132 -2.56 -14.58 2.26
N VAL A 133 -1.41 -14.14 2.80
CA VAL A 133 -0.78 -14.81 3.96
C VAL A 133 -1.74 -14.88 5.14
N GLY A 134 -2.43 -13.76 5.41
CA GLY A 134 -3.47 -13.69 6.44
C GLY A 134 -4.63 -14.65 6.17
N ALA A 135 -5.13 -14.72 4.94
CA ALA A 135 -6.20 -15.61 4.53
C ALA A 135 -5.81 -17.08 4.70
N ILE A 136 -4.62 -17.49 4.22
CA ILE A 136 -4.09 -18.86 4.38
C ILE A 136 -3.95 -19.20 5.87
N SER A 137 -3.35 -18.32 6.65
CA SER A 137 -3.11 -18.52 8.08
C SER A 137 -4.40 -18.65 8.89
N SER A 138 -5.43 -17.87 8.56
CA SER A 138 -6.73 -17.94 9.22
C SER A 138 -7.57 -19.15 8.79
N GLY A 139 -7.26 -19.78 7.65
CA GLY A 139 -7.99 -20.92 7.10
C GLY A 139 -9.11 -20.53 6.12
N CYS A 140 -9.04 -19.35 5.53
CA CYS A 140 -9.92 -18.90 4.45
C CYS A 140 -9.47 -19.46 3.10
N THR A 141 -10.39 -19.59 2.15
CA THR A 141 -10.09 -19.62 0.71
C THR A 141 -9.97 -18.20 0.20
N ALA A 142 -9.31 -17.97 -0.93
CA ALA A 142 -9.10 -16.63 -1.43
C ALA A 142 -9.20 -16.50 -2.95
N VAL A 143 -9.86 -15.43 -3.40
CA VAL A 143 -9.79 -14.94 -4.78
C VAL A 143 -8.96 -13.67 -4.82
N LEU A 144 -7.94 -13.66 -5.65
CA LEU A 144 -7.01 -12.57 -5.84
C LEU A 144 -7.36 -11.78 -7.10
N LYS A 145 -7.47 -10.47 -7.00
CA LYS A 145 -7.71 -9.58 -8.13
C LYS A 145 -6.57 -8.57 -8.24
N PRO A 146 -5.51 -8.88 -8.99
CA PRO A 146 -4.42 -7.94 -9.25
C PRO A 146 -4.86 -6.78 -10.13
N SER A 147 -4.07 -5.72 -10.12
CA SER A 147 -4.33 -4.53 -10.93
C SER A 147 -4.05 -4.76 -12.43
N PRO A 148 -4.93 -4.33 -13.34
CA PRO A 148 -4.67 -4.41 -14.77
C PRO A 148 -3.62 -3.42 -15.28
N TYR A 149 -3.19 -2.46 -14.46
CA TYR A 149 -2.17 -1.46 -14.83
C TYR A 149 -0.73 -1.99 -14.81
N VAL A 150 -0.52 -3.18 -14.24
CA VAL A 150 0.76 -3.90 -14.17
C VAL A 150 0.60 -5.32 -14.72
N PRO A 151 0.38 -5.44 -16.03
CA PRO A 151 -0.04 -6.71 -16.65
C PRO A 151 1.02 -7.81 -16.58
N ASN A 152 2.32 -7.47 -16.62
CA ASN A 152 3.39 -8.45 -16.53
C ASN A 152 3.48 -9.02 -15.10
N VAL A 153 3.43 -8.17 -14.07
CA VAL A 153 3.38 -8.61 -12.68
C VAL A 153 2.14 -9.47 -12.41
N SER A 154 0.98 -9.03 -12.90
CA SER A 154 -0.28 -9.77 -12.74
C SER A 154 -0.20 -11.16 -13.35
N LYS A 155 0.39 -11.31 -14.54
CA LYS A 155 0.60 -12.59 -15.23
C LYS A 155 1.55 -13.51 -14.47
N VAL A 156 2.71 -12.99 -14.06
CA VAL A 156 3.70 -13.77 -13.30
C VAL A 156 3.14 -14.21 -11.95
N THR A 157 2.42 -13.33 -11.27
CA THR A 157 1.74 -13.67 -10.01
C THR A 157 0.70 -14.76 -10.21
N GLN A 158 -0.10 -14.71 -11.26
CA GLN A 158 -1.07 -15.76 -11.60
C GLN A 158 -0.36 -17.09 -11.80
N GLN A 159 0.69 -17.15 -12.61
CA GLN A 159 1.47 -18.37 -12.84
C GLN A 159 2.03 -18.95 -11.54
N MET A 160 2.58 -18.10 -10.66
CA MET A 160 3.09 -18.53 -9.35
C MET A 160 1.98 -19.14 -8.49
N ILE A 161 0.81 -18.54 -8.45
CA ILE A 161 -0.32 -19.02 -7.65
C ILE A 161 -0.84 -20.35 -8.20
N GLU A 162 -1.02 -20.47 -9.52
CA GLU A 162 -1.49 -21.69 -10.20
C GLU A 162 -0.51 -22.86 -10.04
N ASP A 163 0.82 -22.58 -10.03
CA ASP A 163 1.87 -23.56 -9.73
C ASP A 163 1.83 -24.06 -8.27
N THR A 164 1.24 -23.29 -7.35
CA THR A 164 1.35 -23.51 -5.90
C THR A 164 0.07 -24.04 -5.28
N PHE A 165 -1.08 -23.57 -5.76
CA PHE A 165 -2.39 -23.84 -5.18
C PHE A 165 -3.41 -24.26 -6.24
N SER A 166 -4.37 -25.10 -5.85
CA SER A 166 -5.56 -25.35 -6.66
C SER A 166 -6.50 -24.12 -6.62
N ASP A 167 -7.23 -23.87 -7.70
CA ASP A 167 -8.13 -22.73 -7.82
C ASP A 167 -9.37 -22.82 -6.89
N GLU A 168 -9.68 -24.00 -6.37
CA GLU A 168 -10.68 -24.17 -5.33
C GLU A 168 -10.22 -23.65 -3.95
N TYR A 169 -8.91 -23.41 -3.79
CA TYR A 169 -8.32 -22.87 -2.57
C TYR A 169 -7.87 -21.42 -2.75
N VAL A 170 -6.98 -21.15 -3.71
CA VAL A 170 -6.55 -19.80 -4.07
C VAL A 170 -6.62 -19.65 -5.58
N ALA A 171 -7.38 -18.69 -6.05
CA ALA A 171 -7.54 -18.39 -7.48
C ALA A 171 -7.17 -16.95 -7.81
N VAL A 172 -6.66 -16.71 -9.03
CA VAL A 172 -6.44 -15.37 -9.58
C VAL A 172 -7.48 -15.08 -10.63
N VAL A 173 -8.12 -13.91 -10.54
CA VAL A 173 -9.08 -13.39 -11.50
C VAL A 173 -8.48 -12.14 -12.14
N GLN A 174 -8.24 -12.21 -13.47
CA GLN A 174 -7.68 -11.11 -14.24
C GLN A 174 -8.78 -10.25 -14.85
N GLY A 175 -8.48 -8.98 -15.06
CA GLY A 175 -9.35 -8.13 -15.85
C GLY A 175 -9.49 -6.69 -15.34
N ASN A 176 -10.33 -5.96 -16.07
CA ASN A 176 -10.56 -4.53 -15.94
C ASN A 176 -11.68 -4.19 -14.92
N ARG A 177 -12.28 -3.00 -15.09
CA ARG A 177 -13.36 -2.50 -14.22
C ARG A 177 -14.62 -3.39 -14.26
N GLU A 178 -14.94 -4.01 -15.38
CA GLU A 178 -16.12 -4.89 -15.51
C GLU A 178 -15.98 -6.13 -14.63
N VAL A 179 -14.78 -6.72 -14.62
CA VAL A 179 -14.45 -7.85 -13.76
C VAL A 179 -14.51 -7.45 -12.28
N ASN A 180 -14.03 -6.25 -11.92
CA ASN A 180 -14.17 -5.76 -10.55
C ASN A 180 -15.66 -5.64 -10.14
N SER A 181 -16.50 -5.12 -11.03
CA SER A 181 -17.94 -5.01 -10.77
C SER A 181 -18.58 -6.38 -10.60
N ALA A 182 -18.25 -7.35 -11.47
CA ALA A 182 -18.77 -8.72 -11.36
C ALA A 182 -18.33 -9.40 -10.04
N LEU A 183 -17.09 -9.22 -9.61
CA LEU A 183 -16.61 -9.74 -8.33
C LEU A 183 -17.35 -9.12 -7.14
N LEU A 184 -17.66 -7.82 -7.19
CA LEU A 184 -18.37 -7.12 -6.12
C LEU A 184 -19.88 -7.44 -6.07
N GLU A 185 -20.44 -8.05 -7.11
CA GLU A 185 -21.82 -8.58 -7.10
C GLU A 185 -21.93 -9.95 -6.42
N GLU A 186 -20.81 -10.70 -6.35
CA GLU A 186 -20.78 -11.98 -5.66
C GLU A 186 -20.74 -11.79 -4.13
N ARG A 187 -21.26 -12.81 -3.41
CA ARG A 187 -21.20 -12.81 -1.94
C ARG A 187 -19.85 -13.35 -1.46
N TRP A 188 -19.16 -12.54 -0.67
CA TRP A 188 -17.91 -12.88 0.01
C TRP A 188 -18.12 -12.89 1.53
N ASP A 189 -17.23 -13.59 2.24
CA ASP A 189 -17.21 -13.60 3.71
C ASP A 189 -16.23 -12.56 4.27
N LEU A 190 -15.31 -12.05 3.43
CA LEU A 190 -14.43 -10.92 3.69
C LEU A 190 -14.03 -10.27 2.36
N ILE A 191 -13.97 -8.94 2.31
CA ILE A 191 -13.31 -8.23 1.21
C ILE A 191 -12.16 -7.41 1.78
N PHE A 192 -10.94 -7.69 1.29
CA PHE A 192 -9.75 -6.89 1.55
C PHE A 192 -9.46 -6.05 0.31
N PHE A 193 -9.48 -4.75 0.46
CA PHE A 193 -9.28 -3.81 -0.64
C PHE A 193 -8.19 -2.80 -0.30
N THR A 194 -7.21 -2.65 -1.19
CA THR A 194 -6.24 -1.56 -1.14
C THR A 194 -6.38 -0.69 -2.38
N GLY A 195 -6.51 0.63 -2.19
CA GLY A 195 -6.64 1.58 -3.29
C GLY A 195 -7.14 2.96 -2.88
N SER A 196 -7.75 3.68 -3.82
CA SER A 196 -8.22 5.05 -3.55
C SER A 196 -9.48 5.09 -2.66
N PRO A 197 -9.67 6.16 -1.86
CA PRO A 197 -10.88 6.36 -1.08
C PRO A 197 -12.17 6.31 -1.90
N ALA A 198 -12.16 6.80 -3.15
CA ALA A 198 -13.30 6.75 -4.04
C ALA A 198 -13.73 5.32 -4.37
N LEU A 199 -12.77 4.44 -4.69
CA LEU A 199 -13.04 3.02 -4.95
C LEU A 199 -13.38 2.27 -3.65
N GLY A 200 -12.77 2.61 -2.53
CA GLY A 200 -13.10 2.05 -1.22
C GLY A 200 -14.57 2.25 -0.84
N ARG A 201 -15.15 3.42 -1.14
CA ARG A 201 -16.58 3.68 -0.95
C ARG A 201 -17.46 2.75 -1.82
N ILE A 202 -17.06 2.48 -3.05
CA ILE A 202 -17.77 1.54 -3.94
C ILE A 202 -17.72 0.12 -3.37
N VAL A 203 -16.55 -0.33 -2.94
CA VAL A 203 -16.35 -1.66 -2.32
C VAL A 203 -17.21 -1.80 -1.06
N MET A 204 -17.15 -0.81 -0.17
CA MET A 204 -17.95 -0.80 1.07
C MET A 204 -19.45 -0.82 0.78
N GLY A 205 -19.92 -0.03 -0.20
CA GLY A 205 -21.33 -0.01 -0.61
C GLY A 205 -21.79 -1.36 -1.19
N ALA A 206 -20.94 -2.04 -1.97
CA ALA A 206 -21.24 -3.37 -2.48
C ALA A 206 -21.29 -4.42 -1.36
N ALA A 207 -20.30 -4.41 -0.46
CA ALA A 207 -20.21 -5.32 0.69
C ALA A 207 -21.41 -5.18 1.65
N ALA A 208 -21.92 -3.97 1.84
CA ALA A 208 -23.06 -3.68 2.71
C ALA A 208 -24.32 -4.47 2.32
N LYS A 209 -24.54 -4.78 1.04
CA LYS A 209 -25.70 -5.55 0.58
C LYS A 209 -25.76 -6.95 1.21
N ASN A 210 -24.61 -7.54 1.50
CA ASN A 210 -24.49 -8.88 2.08
C ASN A 210 -24.00 -8.86 3.53
N LEU A 211 -23.85 -7.68 4.14
CA LEU A 211 -23.22 -7.48 5.47
C LEU A 211 -21.82 -8.08 5.54
N THR A 212 -21.12 -8.10 4.39
CA THR A 212 -19.75 -8.59 4.30
C THR A 212 -18.80 -7.63 5.01
N PRO A 213 -17.97 -8.09 5.98
CA PRO A 213 -16.93 -7.26 6.57
C PRO A 213 -15.91 -6.86 5.51
N VAL A 214 -15.38 -5.62 5.64
CA VAL A 214 -14.37 -5.08 4.75
C VAL A 214 -13.14 -4.63 5.53
N VAL A 215 -11.95 -4.84 4.94
CA VAL A 215 -10.72 -4.18 5.33
C VAL A 215 -10.35 -3.25 4.18
N LEU A 216 -10.28 -1.96 4.46
CA LEU A 216 -10.01 -0.93 3.47
C LEU A 216 -8.68 -0.25 3.81
N GLU A 217 -7.66 -0.52 3.00
CA GLU A 217 -6.39 0.18 3.03
C GLU A 217 -6.40 1.27 1.97
N LEU A 218 -6.46 2.52 2.41
CA LEU A 218 -6.67 3.69 1.56
C LEU A 218 -5.52 4.68 1.70
N GLY A 219 -5.39 5.58 0.74
CA GLY A 219 -4.41 6.65 0.80
C GLY A 219 -4.87 7.86 1.64
N GLY A 220 -4.13 8.94 1.52
CA GLY A 220 -4.40 10.22 2.15
C GLY A 220 -3.30 11.23 1.89
N LYS A 221 -3.53 12.50 2.23
CA LYS A 221 -2.49 13.54 2.15
C LYS A 221 -1.63 13.51 3.40
N SER A 222 -0.55 12.73 3.37
CA SER A 222 0.38 12.53 4.49
C SER A 222 1.29 13.76 4.68
N PRO A 223 1.12 14.55 5.75
CA PRO A 223 1.97 15.70 6.03
C PRO A 223 3.39 15.27 6.40
N CYS A 224 4.37 16.03 5.95
CA CYS A 224 5.75 15.94 6.39
C CYS A 224 6.17 17.30 6.95
N ILE A 225 6.32 17.36 8.26
CA ILE A 225 6.51 18.57 9.03
C ILE A 225 7.97 18.68 9.43
N VAL A 226 8.63 19.81 9.13
CA VAL A 226 10.02 20.08 9.54
C VAL A 226 10.04 21.34 10.35
N ASP A 227 10.28 21.21 11.66
CA ASP A 227 10.32 22.31 12.60
C ASP A 227 11.71 22.98 12.62
N LYS A 228 11.79 24.19 13.17
CA LYS A 228 13.02 25.00 13.18
C LYS A 228 14.21 24.37 13.92
N ASP A 229 13.94 23.46 14.84
CA ASP A 229 14.95 22.74 15.62
C ASP A 229 15.30 21.34 15.06
N ALA A 230 14.79 21.01 13.89
CA ALA A 230 15.14 19.77 13.21
C ALA A 230 16.60 19.78 12.73
N ASP A 231 17.22 18.59 12.73
CA ASP A 231 18.46 18.41 11.97
C ASP A 231 18.13 18.39 10.47
N ILE A 232 18.37 19.54 9.82
CA ILE A 232 18.00 19.78 8.42
C ILE A 232 18.61 18.74 7.47
N LYS A 233 19.88 18.33 7.69
CA LYS A 233 20.57 17.37 6.83
C LYS A 233 19.97 15.97 6.96
N VAL A 234 19.70 15.54 8.18
CA VAL A 234 19.05 14.25 8.44
C VAL A 234 17.64 14.26 7.89
N ALA A 235 16.85 15.31 8.17
CA ALA A 235 15.48 15.44 7.68
C ALA A 235 15.41 15.40 6.15
N ALA A 236 16.23 16.23 5.46
CA ALA A 236 16.28 16.26 4.00
C ALA A 236 16.66 14.91 3.40
N LYS A 237 17.65 14.22 3.97
CA LYS A 237 18.07 12.89 3.51
C LYS A 237 16.94 11.86 3.66
N ARG A 238 16.25 11.82 4.80
CA ARG A 238 15.15 10.88 5.05
C ARG A 238 13.96 11.17 4.15
N ILE A 239 13.62 12.44 3.97
CA ILE A 239 12.50 12.87 3.14
C ILE A 239 12.79 12.64 1.66
N ALA A 240 14.00 12.93 1.17
CA ALA A 240 14.39 12.62 -0.20
C ALA A 240 14.26 11.13 -0.48
N TRP A 241 14.78 10.29 0.40
CA TRP A 241 14.66 8.84 0.28
C TRP A 241 13.20 8.39 0.27
N GLY A 242 12.40 8.85 1.24
CA GLY A 242 10.99 8.46 1.35
C GLY A 242 10.14 8.86 0.14
N LYS A 243 10.47 9.97 -0.53
CA LYS A 243 9.78 10.40 -1.76
C LYS A 243 10.32 9.74 -3.01
N SER A 244 11.59 9.32 -3.01
CA SER A 244 12.19 8.61 -4.15
C SER A 244 11.62 7.21 -4.33
N LEU A 245 11.30 6.51 -3.23
CA LEU A 245 10.70 5.17 -3.31
C LEU A 245 9.44 5.19 -4.16
N ASN A 246 9.42 4.33 -5.16
CA ASN A 246 8.34 4.19 -6.13
C ASN A 246 7.95 5.52 -6.82
N ALA A 247 8.90 6.47 -6.93
CA ALA A 247 8.67 7.84 -7.41
C ALA A 247 7.52 8.55 -6.66
N GLY A 248 7.40 8.33 -5.35
CA GLY A 248 6.32 8.89 -4.53
C GLY A 248 4.94 8.29 -4.77
N GLN A 249 4.81 7.24 -5.56
CA GLN A 249 3.56 6.53 -5.83
C GLN A 249 3.25 5.52 -4.70
N THR A 250 3.22 6.03 -3.48
CA THR A 250 3.13 5.26 -2.24
C THR A 250 2.10 5.91 -1.31
N CYS A 251 1.17 5.15 -0.79
CA CYS A 251 0.08 5.62 0.08
C CYS A 251 0.57 6.27 1.39
N ILE A 252 1.78 5.91 1.83
CA ILE A 252 2.47 6.50 2.98
C ILE A 252 3.62 7.43 2.56
N ALA A 253 3.80 7.78 1.27
CA ALA A 253 4.81 8.75 0.89
C ALA A 253 4.56 10.09 1.59
N PRO A 254 5.61 10.82 2.01
CA PRO A 254 5.45 12.22 2.36
C PRO A 254 4.78 12.95 1.19
N ASP A 255 3.57 13.49 1.40
CA ASP A 255 2.76 14.02 0.29
C ASP A 255 3.04 15.51 0.07
N TYR A 256 3.04 16.30 1.15
CA TYR A 256 3.37 17.73 1.13
C TYR A 256 4.30 18.07 2.31
N LEU A 257 5.08 19.15 2.13
CA LEU A 257 5.99 19.66 3.15
C LEU A 257 5.36 20.83 3.91
N MET A 258 5.43 20.79 5.23
CA MET A 258 5.20 21.94 6.09
C MET A 258 6.54 22.31 6.73
N LEU A 259 7.10 23.44 6.33
CA LEU A 259 8.42 23.91 6.75
C LEU A 259 8.29 25.13 7.64
N HIS A 260 9.00 25.15 8.78
CA HIS A 260 9.11 26.39 9.55
C HIS A 260 9.76 27.48 8.69
N GLU A 261 9.22 28.71 8.72
CA GLU A 261 9.64 29.78 7.79
C GLU A 261 11.15 30.09 7.86
N ASP A 262 11.76 29.99 9.04
CA ASP A 262 13.18 30.30 9.25
C ASP A 262 14.13 29.31 8.55
N ILE A 263 13.71 28.08 8.28
CA ILE A 263 14.56 27.04 7.71
C ILE A 263 14.20 26.70 6.26
N LYS A 264 13.11 27.24 5.72
CA LYS A 264 12.55 26.84 4.43
C LYS A 264 13.57 26.81 3.30
N ASP A 265 14.27 27.92 3.09
CA ASP A 265 15.18 28.06 1.94
C ASP A 265 16.43 27.17 2.08
N GLU A 266 16.94 27.01 3.29
CA GLU A 266 18.05 26.11 3.59
C GLU A 266 17.62 24.64 3.39
N PHE A 267 16.43 24.27 3.88
CA PHE A 267 15.90 22.92 3.76
C PHE A 267 15.67 22.53 2.29
N ILE A 268 15.09 23.41 1.46
CA ILE A 268 14.86 23.14 0.04
C ILE A 268 16.18 22.87 -0.70
N LYS A 269 17.23 23.63 -0.41
CA LYS A 269 18.58 23.41 -0.98
C LYS A 269 19.17 22.07 -0.55
N GLU A 270 19.06 21.74 0.73
CA GLU A 270 19.56 20.49 1.26
C GLU A 270 18.77 19.28 0.68
N LEU A 271 17.47 19.44 0.47
CA LEU A 271 16.63 18.42 -0.16
C LEU A 271 17.04 18.16 -1.61
N GLU A 272 17.34 19.21 -2.40
CA GLU A 272 17.88 19.09 -3.77
C GLU A 272 19.22 18.33 -3.78
N ILE A 273 20.13 18.67 -2.87
CA ILE A 273 21.44 17.99 -2.72
C ILE A 273 21.22 16.49 -2.47
N ASN A 274 20.27 16.14 -1.58
CA ASN A 274 20.02 14.74 -1.24
C ASN A 274 19.33 13.98 -2.37
N PHE A 275 18.44 14.57 -3.16
CA PHE A 275 17.92 13.93 -4.37
C PHE A 275 19.01 13.64 -5.39
N LYS A 276 19.94 14.60 -5.65
CA LYS A 276 21.09 14.38 -6.52
C LYS A 276 22.03 13.31 -5.99
N ALA A 277 22.25 13.26 -4.69
CA ALA A 277 23.08 12.22 -4.07
C ALA A 277 22.48 10.81 -4.19
N LEU A 278 21.15 10.68 -4.18
CA LEU A 278 20.44 9.41 -4.31
C LEU A 278 20.30 8.93 -5.76
N LEU A 279 20.02 9.85 -6.68
CA LEU A 279 19.57 9.53 -8.04
C LEU A 279 20.56 9.96 -9.13
N GLY A 280 21.65 10.63 -8.75
CA GLY A 280 22.61 11.22 -9.68
C GLY A 280 22.14 12.58 -10.24
N ASP A 281 22.97 13.18 -11.09
CA ASP A 281 22.65 14.49 -11.72
C ASP A 281 21.54 14.39 -12.77
N ASN A 282 21.34 13.21 -13.35
CA ASN A 282 20.24 12.93 -14.28
C ASN A 282 19.43 11.72 -13.79
N PRO A 283 18.40 11.94 -12.99
CA PRO A 283 17.55 10.85 -12.45
C PRO A 283 16.83 10.02 -13.53
N GLN A 284 16.69 10.52 -14.76
CA GLN A 284 16.07 9.77 -15.86
C GLN A 284 16.97 8.62 -16.34
N GLU A 285 18.28 8.76 -16.28
CA GLU A 285 19.25 7.76 -16.73
C GLU A 285 19.56 6.70 -15.69
N THR A 286 19.19 6.91 -14.42
CA THR A 286 19.42 5.91 -13.39
C THR A 286 18.43 4.75 -13.46
N GLU A 287 18.90 3.54 -13.22
CA GLU A 287 18.04 2.35 -13.08
C GLU A 287 17.26 2.32 -11.75
N TYR A 288 17.57 3.22 -10.82
CA TYR A 288 16.97 3.24 -9.47
C TYR A 288 15.78 4.19 -9.33
N PHE A 289 15.27 4.77 -10.42
CA PHE A 289 14.13 5.67 -10.35
C PHE A 289 12.95 5.18 -11.18
N VAL A 290 11.87 4.88 -10.48
CA VAL A 290 10.63 4.32 -11.02
C VAL A 290 9.92 5.28 -11.98
N ARG A 291 9.14 4.78 -12.93
CA ARG A 291 8.34 5.57 -13.86
C ARG A 291 6.89 5.71 -13.39
N ILE A 292 6.22 6.76 -13.84
CA ILE A 292 4.80 6.97 -13.57
C ILE A 292 3.99 5.88 -14.28
N VAL A 293 3.04 5.29 -13.59
CA VAL A 293 2.34 4.06 -14.01
C VAL A 293 1.67 4.15 -15.38
N ASN A 294 1.05 5.29 -15.71
CA ASN A 294 0.35 5.49 -16.98
C ASN A 294 0.22 6.98 -17.35
N ASP A 295 -0.20 7.23 -18.58
CA ASP A 295 -0.33 8.58 -19.14
C ASP A 295 -1.34 9.44 -18.36
N LYS A 296 -2.45 8.86 -17.88
CA LYS A 296 -3.45 9.60 -17.10
C LYS A 296 -2.86 10.14 -15.78
N ALA A 297 -2.08 9.32 -15.08
CA ALA A 297 -1.39 9.74 -13.86
C ALA A 297 -0.32 10.80 -14.19
N PHE A 298 0.42 10.60 -15.27
CA PHE A 298 1.43 11.56 -15.74
C PHE A 298 0.82 12.93 -16.06
N GLU A 299 -0.27 12.98 -16.83
CA GLU A 299 -0.98 14.22 -17.18
C GLU A 299 -1.53 14.94 -15.95
N ARG A 300 -2.06 14.21 -14.98
CA ARG A 300 -2.52 14.77 -13.70
C ARG A 300 -1.39 15.42 -12.94
N LEU A 301 -0.24 14.74 -12.81
CA LEU A 301 0.95 15.29 -12.16
C LEU A 301 1.50 16.51 -12.90
N GLN A 302 1.56 16.47 -14.22
CA GLN A 302 2.00 17.60 -15.04
C GLN A 302 1.09 18.82 -14.85
N GLY A 303 -0.21 18.62 -14.64
CA GLY A 303 -1.16 19.67 -14.31
C GLY A 303 -0.81 20.41 -13.02
N TYR A 304 -0.26 19.74 -12.02
CA TYR A 304 0.11 20.32 -10.72
C TYR A 304 1.33 21.26 -10.77
N LEU A 305 2.17 21.17 -11.80
CA LEU A 305 3.32 22.08 -11.95
C LEU A 305 2.93 23.56 -12.06
N LYS A 306 1.67 23.86 -12.33
CA LYS A 306 1.13 25.22 -12.42
C LYS A 306 0.69 25.78 -11.07
N ASP A 307 0.62 24.94 -10.03
CA ASP A 307 0.05 25.32 -8.73
C ASP A 307 1.02 26.08 -7.83
N GLY A 308 2.29 26.20 -8.22
CA GLY A 308 3.32 26.92 -7.49
C GLY A 308 4.54 27.27 -8.37
N ARG A 309 5.50 27.96 -7.79
CA ARG A 309 6.79 28.22 -8.41
C ARG A 309 7.68 26.98 -8.24
N ILE A 310 8.22 26.47 -9.32
CA ILE A 310 9.20 25.37 -9.26
C ILE A 310 10.47 25.88 -8.57
N ALA A 311 10.79 25.34 -7.40
CA ALA A 311 12.01 25.65 -6.67
C ALA A 311 13.20 24.82 -7.18
N PHE A 312 12.97 23.52 -7.45
CA PHE A 312 13.88 22.68 -8.24
C PHE A 312 13.11 21.55 -8.93
N GLY A 313 13.76 20.85 -9.90
CA GLY A 313 13.13 19.82 -10.70
C GLY A 313 12.21 20.37 -11.78
N GLY A 314 11.16 19.63 -12.11
CA GLY A 314 10.14 20.05 -13.06
C GLY A 314 10.36 19.53 -14.47
N HIS A 315 11.47 18.82 -14.74
CA HIS A 315 11.67 18.15 -16.03
C HIS A 315 10.78 16.92 -16.14
N THR A 316 10.16 16.73 -17.29
CA THR A 316 9.26 15.61 -17.55
C THR A 316 9.44 15.06 -18.95
N ASP A 317 9.40 13.74 -19.10
CA ASP A 317 9.39 13.07 -20.40
C ASP A 317 8.19 12.13 -20.49
N ARG A 318 7.20 12.52 -21.29
CA ARG A 318 5.99 11.71 -21.48
C ARG A 318 6.27 10.37 -22.17
N GLY A 319 7.24 10.34 -23.09
CA GLY A 319 7.59 9.12 -23.83
C GLY A 319 8.12 8.01 -22.93
N ASP A 320 8.89 8.41 -21.91
CA ASP A 320 9.45 7.52 -20.88
C ASP A 320 8.59 7.49 -19.61
N ARG A 321 7.52 8.27 -19.54
CA ARG A 321 6.74 8.48 -18.30
C ARG A 321 7.60 8.90 -17.12
N TYR A 322 8.71 9.53 -17.42
CA TYR A 322 9.63 10.09 -16.43
C TYR A 322 9.11 11.40 -15.87
N PHE A 323 9.19 11.55 -14.55
CA PHE A 323 8.83 12.77 -13.85
C PHE A 323 9.88 13.06 -12.77
N GLU A 324 10.62 14.14 -12.94
CA GLU A 324 11.71 14.53 -12.04
C GLU A 324 11.18 14.82 -10.62
N PRO A 325 11.88 14.43 -9.54
CA PRO A 325 11.57 14.92 -8.20
C PRO A 325 11.49 16.45 -8.18
N THR A 326 10.34 16.98 -7.81
CA THR A 326 10.01 18.40 -8.00
C THR A 326 9.50 19.01 -6.70
N VAL A 327 9.99 20.20 -6.38
CA VAL A 327 9.46 21.02 -5.27
C VAL A 327 8.76 22.25 -5.81
N LEU A 328 7.54 22.47 -5.35
CA LEU A 328 6.72 23.66 -5.65
C LEU A 328 6.66 24.57 -4.43
N ASP A 329 7.15 25.79 -4.55
CA ASP A 329 7.11 26.85 -3.54
C ASP A 329 5.97 27.84 -3.81
N GLY A 330 5.45 28.48 -2.76
CA GLY A 330 4.37 29.47 -2.87
C GLY A 330 3.03 28.87 -3.28
N VAL A 331 2.80 27.61 -2.94
CA VAL A 331 1.55 26.90 -3.25
C VAL A 331 0.43 27.38 -2.34
N SER A 332 -0.73 27.74 -2.92
CA SER A 332 -1.93 28.04 -2.13
C SER A 332 -2.44 26.79 -1.40
N PRO A 333 -2.89 26.90 -0.14
CA PRO A 333 -3.52 25.77 0.57
C PRO A 333 -4.75 25.17 -0.15
N ASP A 334 -5.39 25.92 -1.04
CA ASP A 334 -6.56 25.52 -1.82
C ASP A 334 -6.22 25.08 -3.26
N ALA A 335 -4.93 25.09 -3.63
CA ALA A 335 -4.50 24.66 -4.96
C ALA A 335 -4.88 23.18 -5.25
N PRO A 336 -5.08 22.80 -6.51
CA PRO A 336 -5.39 21.41 -6.89
C PRO A 336 -4.43 20.38 -6.30
N VAL A 337 -3.12 20.65 -6.29
CA VAL A 337 -2.09 19.79 -5.71
C VAL A 337 -2.28 19.56 -4.20
N MET A 338 -2.99 20.45 -3.50
CA MET A 338 -3.28 20.34 -2.06
C MET A 338 -4.63 19.67 -1.73
N ARG A 339 -5.47 19.38 -2.73
CA ARG A 339 -6.82 18.80 -2.52
C ARG A 339 -6.81 17.29 -2.45
N GLU A 340 -6.05 16.63 -3.33
CA GLU A 340 -5.98 15.17 -3.45
C GLU A 340 -4.57 14.67 -3.15
N GLU A 341 -4.45 13.40 -2.84
CA GLU A 341 -3.16 12.70 -2.74
C GLU A 341 -2.39 12.82 -4.05
N ILE A 342 -1.15 13.28 -3.98
CA ILE A 342 -0.32 13.53 -5.17
C ILE A 342 0.04 12.24 -5.88
N PHE A 343 0.47 11.23 -5.13
CA PHE A 343 0.86 9.92 -5.65
C PHE A 343 1.87 10.04 -6.80
N GLY A 344 2.95 10.76 -6.55
CA GLY A 344 3.99 11.10 -7.51
C GLY A 344 5.12 11.92 -6.87
N PRO A 345 6.19 12.24 -7.61
CA PRO A 345 7.41 12.83 -7.07
C PRO A 345 7.35 14.35 -6.92
N ILE A 346 6.22 14.91 -6.52
CA ILE A 346 6.04 16.35 -6.32
C ILE A 346 5.88 16.67 -4.83
N PHE A 347 6.54 17.71 -4.36
CA PHE A 347 6.39 18.29 -3.04
C PHE A 347 5.88 19.74 -3.12
N PRO A 348 4.60 20.01 -2.86
CA PRO A 348 4.15 21.36 -2.53
C PRO A 348 4.63 21.74 -1.13
N VAL A 349 5.11 22.97 -0.98
CA VAL A 349 5.60 23.53 0.28
C VAL A 349 4.56 24.49 0.85
N GLN A 350 4.22 24.29 2.12
CA GLN A 350 3.52 25.22 2.99
C GLN A 350 4.49 25.70 4.07
N THR A 351 4.38 26.94 4.51
CA THR A 351 5.18 27.48 5.62
C THR A 351 4.33 27.69 6.86
N PHE A 352 4.96 27.62 8.04
CA PHE A 352 4.35 27.92 9.31
C PHE A 352 5.34 28.65 10.24
N LYS A 353 4.81 29.31 11.25
CA LYS A 353 5.59 30.00 12.33
C LYS A 353 5.45 29.29 13.66
N ASP A 354 4.30 28.72 13.92
CA ASP A 354 3.97 28.04 15.15
C ASP A 354 3.45 26.63 14.86
N ILE A 355 3.83 25.68 15.71
CA ILE A 355 3.42 24.29 15.55
C ILE A 355 1.89 24.09 15.66
N ASP A 356 1.20 24.97 16.40
CA ASP A 356 -0.25 24.92 16.52
C ASP A 356 -0.98 25.28 15.21
N GLU A 357 -0.35 26.09 14.33
CA GLU A 357 -0.85 26.32 12.96
C GLU A 357 -0.84 25.02 12.17
N VAL A 358 0.23 24.21 12.29
CA VAL A 358 0.37 22.92 11.64
C VAL A 358 -0.69 21.94 12.16
N ILE A 359 -0.86 21.86 13.47
CA ILE A 359 -1.86 21.00 14.11
C ILE A 359 -3.25 21.38 13.61
N SER A 360 -3.58 22.66 13.58
CA SER A 360 -4.86 23.16 13.09
C SER A 360 -5.07 22.83 11.60
N PHE A 361 -4.03 22.99 10.77
CA PHE A 361 -4.09 22.67 9.35
C PHE A 361 -4.32 21.19 9.09
N VAL A 362 -3.61 20.31 9.79
CA VAL A 362 -3.74 18.84 9.64
C VAL A 362 -5.10 18.37 10.13
N THR A 363 -5.56 18.86 11.29
CA THR A 363 -6.83 18.42 11.89
C THR A 363 -8.07 18.95 11.18
N SER A 364 -7.95 20.03 10.41
CA SER A 364 -9.04 20.57 9.57
C SER A 364 -9.32 19.73 8.31
N ARG A 365 -8.48 18.72 8.03
CA ARG A 365 -8.54 17.88 6.83
C ARG A 365 -8.90 16.44 7.17
N GLU A 366 -9.17 15.65 6.13
CA GLU A 366 -9.36 14.20 6.28
C GLU A 366 -8.12 13.56 6.91
N LYS A 367 -8.35 12.57 7.78
CA LYS A 367 -7.29 11.85 8.50
C LYS A 367 -6.32 11.21 7.51
N PRO A 368 -5.00 11.55 7.56
CA PRO A 368 -4.00 10.96 6.68
C PRO A 368 -3.66 9.54 7.11
N LEU A 369 -3.18 8.72 6.15
CA LEU A 369 -2.65 7.40 6.45
C LEU A 369 -1.34 7.48 7.25
N ALA A 370 -0.44 8.41 6.89
CA ALA A 370 0.81 8.63 7.61
C ALA A 370 1.00 10.11 7.99
N LEU A 371 1.81 10.35 9.04
CA LEU A 371 2.27 11.67 9.46
C LEU A 371 3.75 11.60 9.83
N TYR A 372 4.53 12.55 9.34
CA TYR A 372 5.97 12.64 9.58
C TYR A 372 6.29 13.97 10.24
N TYR A 373 7.07 13.90 11.32
CA TYR A 373 7.50 15.09 12.04
C TYR A 373 9.00 15.04 12.32
N PHE A 374 9.69 16.12 12.02
CA PHE A 374 11.11 16.31 12.32
C PHE A 374 11.28 17.50 13.25
N GLY A 375 11.88 17.25 14.41
CA GLY A 375 12.10 18.22 15.50
C GLY A 375 11.91 17.59 16.87
N SER A 376 11.84 18.43 17.91
CA SER A 376 11.74 18.01 19.31
C SER A 376 10.31 17.89 19.85
N GLN A 377 9.30 18.46 19.15
CA GLN A 377 7.92 18.52 19.63
C GLN A 377 7.04 17.34 19.14
N GLY A 378 7.64 16.20 18.73
CA GLY A 378 6.92 15.07 18.16
C GLY A 378 5.78 14.55 19.03
N ASP A 379 5.98 14.39 20.33
CA ASP A 379 4.93 13.96 21.28
C ASP A 379 3.75 14.95 21.33
N HIS A 380 4.03 16.25 21.25
CA HIS A 380 2.98 17.28 21.22
C HIS A 380 2.14 17.16 19.94
N VAL A 381 2.80 17.07 18.79
CA VAL A 381 2.12 16.90 17.49
C VAL A 381 1.27 15.64 17.48
N LEU A 382 1.81 14.49 17.90
CA LEU A 382 1.08 13.22 17.88
C LEU A 382 -0.11 13.19 18.82
N ARG A 383 -0.05 13.90 19.96
CA ARG A 383 -1.20 13.98 20.89
C ARG A 383 -2.34 14.84 20.37
N HIS A 384 -2.06 15.80 19.49
CA HIS A 384 -3.05 16.75 18.98
C HIS A 384 -3.45 16.51 17.54
N THR A 385 -2.89 15.47 16.87
CA THR A 385 -3.27 15.04 15.51
C THR A 385 -3.72 13.59 15.52
N SER A 386 -4.22 13.10 14.37
CA SER A 386 -4.57 11.70 14.17
C SER A 386 -4.16 11.24 12.79
N SER A 387 -3.49 10.09 12.73
CA SER A 387 -3.07 9.42 11.49
C SER A 387 -3.17 7.91 11.63
N GLY A 388 -3.03 7.17 10.54
CA GLY A 388 -2.92 5.70 10.58
C GLY A 388 -1.62 5.25 11.22
N GLY A 389 -0.50 5.87 10.84
CA GLY A 389 0.82 5.69 11.42
C GLY A 389 1.58 7.02 11.47
N ALA A 390 2.66 7.09 12.27
CA ALA A 390 3.49 8.28 12.34
C ALA A 390 4.95 7.93 12.60
N CYS A 391 5.88 8.76 12.08
CA CYS A 391 7.30 8.70 12.44
C CYS A 391 7.77 10.05 12.95
N ILE A 392 8.65 10.02 13.98
CA ILE A 392 9.37 11.17 14.48
C ILE A 392 10.82 11.05 14.03
N ASN A 393 11.34 12.07 13.35
CA ASN A 393 12.69 12.15 12.79
C ASN A 393 13.03 11.03 11.79
N ASP A 394 12.00 10.44 11.14
CA ASP A 394 12.15 9.47 10.05
C ASP A 394 10.93 9.51 9.12
N THR A 395 10.98 8.73 8.00
CA THR A 395 9.88 8.56 7.04
C THR A 395 9.71 7.09 6.65
N ILE A 396 8.49 6.65 6.39
CA ILE A 396 8.13 5.35 5.77
C ILE A 396 8.41 4.09 6.63
N MET A 397 9.33 4.15 7.57
CA MET A 397 9.76 3.00 8.38
C MET A 397 8.75 2.65 9.48
#